data_63e1be065ea83c22d8ddbffb19ea562a
#
_entry.id   63e1be065ea83c22d8ddbffb19ea562a
#
_cell.length_a   1.000
_cell.length_b   1.000
_cell.length_c   1.000
_cell.angle_alpha   90.00
_cell.angle_beta   90.00
_cell.angle_gamma   90.00
#
_symmetry.space_group_name_H-M   'P 1'
#
loop_
_entity.id
_entity.type
_entity.pdbx_description
1 polymer ?
#
loop_
_entity_poly.entity_id
_entity_poly.type
_entity_poly.pdbx_seq_one_letter_code
_entity_poly.pdbx_strand_id
1 'polypeptide(L)'
;MNQTTDNRLWTGSFIKICLVNFFIFVNFHALLPTFPFFVTYLGGDAVAIGLATALFSIASIVSRPFVGWLVDSKGRCTMLVIGLIGMTLLPMGYFVSSGIAWAVLLRTVHGAFHAASSNASSTWVTDIVPHTRMGEGLGMYGLSMALSTAVAPALGLGVMNAWGFRPLFAVTTLAGLIALLIGISIRQRNYMLSAAPLRLNQLFERMSLPAAVTQFFFMMAYGVVEVYVAIYAAGHGLPGGGIYFICIALATVATRLLLGRAIDRHGEGVLVYTGNGAIIAGILLLVFAHNAPCYLLSALLLGYSFGAVQPSLQTMAMHAVAPERRGAANSTFFVAFDLGIALGGFLAGVLVKQWGYDVMFLLIACSSVLSIAYYHLFGRNHASSFNPRRRQAQASVAASAAVASADRRLPLVITISREYGSGGRHIGELLARKLGIGLYDKSLIELTARQSGLNSELVKEQEQVVEGRLPYDNPLQTAMFKAQEAVIRDIARQGSCVIVGRLANFILRGDECRCYNIFIYANRAYRLKHIVAEYGVAEEEAAARMQRTDRERSEHCLHYTGYEWGAYSNYHLMIDSAALGDEETAELICRSVKPMLS
;
A
#
# COMPACT_ATOMS: atom_id res chain seq x y z
N MET A 1 -1.16 30.30 -2.39
CA MET A 1 -1.90 29.78 -1.20
C MET A 1 -1.03 28.70 -0.58
N ASN A 2 -0.54 28.93 0.64
CA ASN A 2 0.43 28.11 1.35
C ASN A 2 0.00 26.63 1.45
N GLN A 3 0.63 25.76 0.68
CA GLN A 3 0.66 24.33 0.95
C GLN A 3 1.95 24.02 1.72
N THR A 4 1.97 24.30 3.02
CA THR A 4 2.78 23.51 3.92
C THR A 4 2.29 22.08 3.72
N THR A 5 3.14 21.18 3.25
CA THR A 5 2.91 19.75 3.24
C THR A 5 2.64 19.35 4.68
N ASP A 6 1.35 19.30 5.03
CA ASP A 6 0.91 18.94 6.37
C ASP A 6 1.22 17.46 6.54
N ASN A 7 2.36 17.18 7.18
CA ASN A 7 2.83 15.82 7.48
C ASN A 7 1.96 15.16 8.57
N ARG A 8 0.75 15.73 8.79
CA ARG A 8 -0.23 15.24 9.76
C ARG A 8 -1.03 14.10 9.17
N LEU A 9 -0.88 12.93 9.75
CA LEU A 9 -1.70 11.77 9.42
C LEU A 9 -3.17 11.98 9.82
N TRP A 10 -3.39 12.50 11.02
CA TRP A 10 -4.71 12.68 11.63
C TRP A 10 -5.43 13.93 11.09
N THR A 11 -5.78 13.88 9.81
CA THR A 11 -6.63 14.90 9.17
C THR A 11 -8.11 14.53 9.30
N GLY A 12 -8.99 15.52 9.21
CA GLY A 12 -10.43 15.25 9.23
C GLY A 12 -10.88 14.28 8.12
N SER A 13 -10.26 14.33 6.96
CA SER A 13 -10.53 13.39 5.85
C SER A 13 -10.05 11.97 6.16
N PHE A 14 -8.89 11.82 6.81
CA PHE A 14 -8.37 10.51 7.22
C PHE A 14 -9.25 9.86 8.28
N ILE A 15 -9.67 10.61 9.31
CA ILE A 15 -10.57 10.09 10.34
C ILE A 15 -11.90 9.66 9.71
N LYS A 16 -12.46 10.50 8.83
CA LYS A 16 -13.73 10.18 8.14
C LYS A 16 -13.63 8.91 7.31
N ILE A 17 -12.55 8.71 6.54
CA ILE A 17 -12.40 7.49 5.72
C ILE A 17 -12.20 6.24 6.58
N CYS A 18 -11.52 6.34 7.72
CA CYS A 18 -11.43 5.24 8.70
C CYS A 18 -12.80 4.90 9.30
N LEU A 19 -13.62 5.91 9.62
CA LEU A 19 -15.00 5.70 10.11
C LEU A 19 -15.89 5.10 9.03
N VAL A 20 -15.81 5.57 7.79
CA VAL A 20 -16.53 4.97 6.64
C VAL A 20 -16.16 3.51 6.52
N ASN A 21 -14.88 3.19 6.54
CA ASN A 21 -14.39 1.80 6.46
C ASN A 21 -14.92 0.95 7.63
N PHE A 22 -14.86 1.48 8.85
CA PHE A 22 -15.43 0.82 10.03
C PHE A 22 -16.90 0.44 9.80
N PHE A 23 -17.75 1.38 9.38
CA PHE A 23 -19.19 1.12 9.20
C PHE A 23 -19.51 0.24 7.97
N ILE A 24 -18.70 0.28 6.89
CA ILE A 24 -18.80 -0.68 5.78
C ILE A 24 -18.65 -2.11 6.32
N PHE A 25 -17.61 -2.32 7.13
CA PHE A 25 -17.31 -3.63 7.68
C PHE A 25 -18.24 -4.02 8.84
N VAL A 26 -18.79 -3.06 9.61
CA VAL A 26 -19.87 -3.34 10.58
C VAL A 26 -21.10 -3.90 9.87
N ASN A 27 -21.52 -3.29 8.76
CA ASN A 27 -22.64 -3.77 7.96
C ASN A 27 -22.38 -5.20 7.44
N PHE A 28 -21.18 -5.46 6.94
CA PHE A 28 -20.81 -6.79 6.41
C PHE A 28 -20.69 -7.84 7.50
N HIS A 29 -19.88 -7.59 8.54
CA HIS A 29 -19.59 -8.59 9.58
C HIS A 29 -20.75 -8.84 10.55
N ALA A 30 -21.68 -7.91 10.73
CA ALA A 30 -22.89 -8.18 11.51
C ALA A 30 -23.79 -9.22 10.83
N LEU A 31 -23.84 -9.20 9.50
CA LEU A 31 -24.65 -10.13 8.72
C LEU A 31 -23.95 -11.49 8.48
N LEU A 32 -22.63 -11.56 8.58
CA LEU A 32 -21.90 -12.79 8.25
C LEU A 32 -22.31 -13.98 9.14
N PRO A 33 -22.28 -13.90 10.48
CA PRO A 33 -22.71 -14.98 11.35
C PRO A 33 -24.23 -15.05 11.58
N THR A 34 -24.98 -13.99 11.29
CA THR A 34 -26.43 -13.94 11.55
C THR A 34 -27.26 -14.34 10.34
N PHE A 35 -26.73 -14.18 9.12
CA PHE A 35 -27.43 -14.54 7.90
C PHE A 35 -27.71 -16.05 7.77
N PRO A 36 -26.84 -16.98 8.22
CA PRO A 36 -27.17 -18.40 8.34
C PRO A 36 -28.44 -18.67 9.12
N PHE A 37 -28.62 -18.01 10.28
CA PHE A 37 -29.85 -18.16 11.06
C PHE A 37 -31.09 -17.63 10.33
N PHE A 38 -30.94 -16.56 9.56
CA PHE A 38 -32.03 -16.02 8.74
C PHE A 38 -32.41 -16.97 7.61
N VAL A 39 -31.43 -17.60 6.93
CA VAL A 39 -31.68 -18.63 5.91
C VAL A 39 -32.40 -19.83 6.53
N THR A 40 -31.99 -20.29 7.72
CA THR A 40 -32.66 -21.36 8.47
C THR A 40 -34.10 -20.97 8.87
N TYR A 41 -34.31 -19.73 9.32
CA TYR A 41 -35.64 -19.19 9.63
C TYR A 41 -36.59 -19.21 8.42
N LEU A 42 -36.06 -18.98 7.21
CA LEU A 42 -36.80 -19.07 5.95
C LEU A 42 -36.99 -20.54 5.44
N GLY A 43 -36.52 -21.53 6.20
CA GLY A 43 -36.64 -22.97 5.87
C GLY A 43 -35.46 -23.49 5.02
N GLY A 44 -34.34 -22.79 4.94
CA GLY A 44 -33.13 -23.21 4.22
C GLY A 44 -32.28 -24.21 5.00
N ASP A 45 -31.60 -25.09 4.28
CA ASP A 45 -30.63 -26.05 4.80
C ASP A 45 -29.17 -25.51 4.80
N ALA A 46 -28.22 -26.32 5.27
CA ALA A 46 -26.81 -25.97 5.31
C ALA A 46 -26.22 -25.66 3.92
N VAL A 47 -26.75 -26.27 2.86
CA VAL A 47 -26.32 -26.00 1.48
C VAL A 47 -26.80 -24.62 1.04
N ALA A 48 -28.04 -24.24 1.39
CA ALA A 48 -28.54 -22.88 1.12
C ALA A 48 -27.74 -21.79 1.84
N ILE A 49 -27.30 -22.05 3.08
CA ILE A 49 -26.39 -21.17 3.85
C ILE A 49 -25.05 -21.00 3.11
N GLY A 50 -24.44 -22.12 2.73
CA GLY A 50 -23.17 -22.11 1.99
C GLY A 50 -23.28 -21.39 0.65
N LEU A 51 -24.38 -21.61 -0.08
CA LEU A 51 -24.67 -20.96 -1.36
C LEU A 51 -24.84 -19.45 -1.22
N ALA A 52 -25.56 -18.99 -0.19
CA ALA A 52 -25.74 -17.57 0.08
C ALA A 52 -24.40 -16.85 0.35
N THR A 53 -23.50 -17.50 1.12
CA THR A 53 -22.15 -17.00 1.39
C THR A 53 -21.30 -16.99 0.13
N ALA A 54 -21.33 -18.08 -0.65
CA ALA A 54 -20.56 -18.22 -1.88
C ALA A 54 -20.97 -17.18 -2.93
N LEU A 55 -22.28 -17.01 -3.15
CA LEU A 55 -22.79 -16.04 -4.15
C LEU A 55 -22.50 -14.59 -3.79
N PHE A 56 -22.54 -14.23 -2.49
CA PHE A 56 -22.06 -12.91 -2.04
C PHE A 56 -20.61 -12.67 -2.45
N SER A 57 -19.73 -13.63 -2.15
CA SER A 57 -18.31 -13.50 -2.44
C SER A 57 -18.01 -13.58 -3.94
N ILE A 58 -18.73 -14.41 -4.70
CA ILE A 58 -18.60 -14.47 -6.17
C ILE A 58 -18.99 -13.12 -6.79
N ALA A 59 -20.11 -12.53 -6.35
CA ALA A 59 -20.52 -11.20 -6.84
C ALA A 59 -19.49 -10.12 -6.49
N SER A 60 -18.91 -10.18 -5.28
CA SER A 60 -17.82 -9.31 -4.87
C SER A 60 -16.61 -9.50 -5.78
N ILE A 61 -16.14 -10.73 -5.97
CA ILE A 61 -14.98 -11.08 -6.79
C ILE A 61 -15.13 -10.57 -8.24
N VAL A 62 -16.27 -10.88 -8.86
CA VAL A 62 -16.55 -10.47 -10.25
C VAL A 62 -16.62 -8.96 -10.38
N SER A 63 -17.17 -8.27 -9.38
CA SER A 63 -17.31 -6.80 -9.39
C SER A 63 -15.98 -6.07 -9.18
N ARG A 64 -15.03 -6.61 -8.39
CA ARG A 64 -13.78 -5.91 -8.02
C ARG A 64 -12.94 -5.39 -9.19
N PRO A 65 -12.69 -6.17 -10.27
CA PRO A 65 -11.92 -5.68 -11.40
C PRO A 65 -12.58 -4.47 -12.09
N PHE A 66 -13.90 -4.55 -12.29
CA PHE A 66 -14.69 -3.47 -12.92
C PHE A 66 -14.75 -2.23 -12.02
N VAL A 67 -14.95 -2.45 -10.72
CA VAL A 67 -14.95 -1.37 -9.73
C VAL A 67 -13.58 -0.69 -9.67
N GLY A 68 -12.48 -1.43 -9.71
CA GLY A 68 -11.13 -0.87 -9.74
C GLY A 68 -10.95 0.10 -10.91
N TRP A 69 -11.33 -0.33 -12.11
CA TRP A 69 -11.32 0.52 -13.29
C TRP A 69 -12.26 1.74 -13.17
N LEU A 70 -13.46 1.56 -12.63
CA LEU A 70 -14.42 2.65 -12.41
C LEU A 70 -13.91 3.66 -11.36
N VAL A 71 -13.25 3.21 -10.32
CA VAL A 71 -12.63 4.06 -9.29
C VAL A 71 -11.56 4.96 -9.92
N ASP A 72 -10.78 4.44 -10.86
CA ASP A 72 -9.73 5.19 -11.55
C ASP A 72 -10.28 6.10 -12.64
N SER A 73 -11.39 5.72 -13.32
CA SER A 73 -11.96 6.45 -14.45
C SER A 73 -13.09 7.44 -14.07
N LYS A 74 -13.89 7.12 -13.05
CA LYS A 74 -15.06 7.93 -12.61
C LYS A 74 -14.83 8.64 -11.28
N GLY A 75 -13.77 8.29 -10.58
CA GLY A 75 -13.36 8.90 -9.31
C GLY A 75 -13.77 8.11 -8.07
N ARG A 76 -12.91 8.23 -7.05
CA ARG A 76 -13.01 7.50 -5.78
C ARG A 76 -14.31 7.81 -5.05
N CYS A 77 -14.68 9.10 -4.97
CA CYS A 77 -15.89 9.56 -4.29
C CYS A 77 -17.17 8.98 -4.92
N THR A 78 -17.29 9.05 -6.23
CA THR A 78 -18.47 8.57 -6.96
C THR A 78 -18.71 7.09 -6.71
N MET A 79 -17.66 6.27 -6.81
CA MET A 79 -17.77 4.83 -6.61
C MET A 79 -17.99 4.47 -5.14
N LEU A 80 -17.42 5.23 -4.19
CA LEU A 80 -17.70 5.06 -2.77
C LEU A 80 -19.18 5.34 -2.47
N VAL A 81 -19.72 6.45 -2.95
CA VAL A 81 -21.11 6.84 -2.71
C VAL A 81 -22.09 5.81 -3.31
N ILE A 82 -21.85 5.37 -4.56
CA ILE A 82 -22.66 4.31 -5.19
C ILE A 82 -22.63 3.03 -4.34
N GLY A 83 -21.43 2.60 -3.92
CA GLY A 83 -21.27 1.43 -3.04
C GLY A 83 -22.04 1.58 -1.73
N LEU A 84 -21.93 2.74 -1.07
CA LEU A 84 -22.59 3.01 0.21
C LEU A 84 -24.11 3.11 0.11
N ILE A 85 -24.65 3.62 -1.01
CA ILE A 85 -26.09 3.59 -1.29
C ILE A 85 -26.59 2.14 -1.31
N GLY A 86 -25.90 1.23 -2.03
CA GLY A 86 -26.25 -0.17 -2.05
C GLY A 86 -26.14 -0.84 -0.67
N MET A 87 -25.06 -0.56 0.07
CA MET A 87 -24.86 -1.05 1.44
C MET A 87 -25.94 -0.55 2.42
N THR A 88 -26.59 0.56 2.14
CA THR A 88 -27.70 1.09 2.93
C THR A 88 -29.04 0.49 2.54
N LEU A 89 -29.32 0.39 1.23
CA LEU A 89 -30.65 -0.02 0.75
C LEU A 89 -30.87 -1.53 0.79
N LEU A 90 -29.84 -2.35 0.54
CA LEU A 90 -30.01 -3.80 0.45
C LEU A 90 -30.39 -4.45 1.79
N PRO A 91 -29.86 -4.05 2.96
CA PRO A 91 -30.39 -4.57 4.23
C PRO A 91 -31.86 -4.24 4.46
N MET A 92 -32.37 -3.12 3.93
CA MET A 92 -33.81 -2.82 3.96
C MET A 92 -34.62 -3.84 3.17
N GLY A 93 -34.08 -4.36 2.05
CA GLY A 93 -34.73 -5.41 1.26
C GLY A 93 -34.97 -6.73 2.01
N TYR A 94 -34.18 -7.01 3.05
CA TYR A 94 -34.39 -8.21 3.88
C TYR A 94 -35.64 -8.12 4.77
N PHE A 95 -36.16 -6.92 5.07
CA PHE A 95 -37.42 -6.76 5.82
C PHE A 95 -38.62 -7.37 5.10
N VAL A 96 -38.58 -7.34 3.76
CA VAL A 96 -39.68 -7.86 2.90
C VAL A 96 -39.38 -9.22 2.32
N SER A 97 -38.25 -9.83 2.72
CA SER A 97 -37.88 -11.16 2.21
C SER A 97 -38.79 -12.24 2.78
N SER A 98 -39.61 -12.83 1.92
CA SER A 98 -40.54 -13.90 2.27
C SER A 98 -40.05 -15.29 1.84
N GLY A 99 -38.89 -15.42 1.20
CA GLY A 99 -38.34 -16.66 0.70
C GLY A 99 -36.85 -16.67 0.51
N ILE A 100 -36.24 -17.85 0.52
CA ILE A 100 -34.78 -18.07 0.42
C ILE A 100 -34.21 -17.45 -0.86
N ALA A 101 -34.87 -17.70 -2.01
CA ALA A 101 -34.36 -17.19 -3.31
C ALA A 101 -34.21 -15.69 -3.33
N TRP A 102 -35.19 -14.95 -2.77
CA TRP A 102 -35.13 -13.47 -2.68
C TRP A 102 -34.02 -13.01 -1.72
N ALA A 103 -33.90 -13.63 -0.55
CA ALA A 103 -32.85 -13.33 0.42
C ALA A 103 -31.44 -13.56 -0.17
N VAL A 104 -31.26 -14.69 -0.89
CA VAL A 104 -30.00 -15.02 -1.56
C VAL A 104 -29.69 -14.03 -2.70
N LEU A 105 -30.69 -13.66 -3.50
CA LEU A 105 -30.52 -12.66 -4.55
C LEU A 105 -30.05 -11.31 -3.99
N LEU A 106 -30.73 -10.79 -2.95
CA LEU A 106 -30.34 -9.56 -2.28
C LEU A 106 -28.91 -9.67 -1.70
N ARG A 107 -28.56 -10.82 -1.12
CA ARG A 107 -27.23 -11.07 -0.56
C ARG A 107 -26.16 -11.05 -1.65
N THR A 108 -26.46 -11.62 -2.82
CA THR A 108 -25.58 -11.61 -3.99
C THR A 108 -25.31 -10.19 -4.47
N VAL A 109 -26.36 -9.38 -4.66
CA VAL A 109 -26.22 -7.97 -5.06
C VAL A 109 -25.48 -7.15 -3.99
N HIS A 110 -25.72 -7.46 -2.71
CA HIS A 110 -25.01 -6.82 -1.60
C HIS A 110 -23.49 -7.04 -1.68
N GLY A 111 -23.02 -8.20 -2.13
CA GLY A 111 -21.61 -8.48 -2.37
C GLY A 111 -20.95 -7.54 -3.39
N ALA A 112 -21.66 -7.22 -4.48
CA ALA A 112 -21.16 -6.28 -5.48
C ALA A 112 -21.00 -4.86 -4.92
N PHE A 113 -21.97 -4.36 -4.14
CA PHE A 113 -21.88 -3.04 -3.52
C PHE A 113 -20.87 -2.98 -2.37
N HIS A 114 -20.68 -4.09 -1.65
CA HIS A 114 -19.60 -4.22 -0.68
C HIS A 114 -18.23 -4.09 -1.37
N ALA A 115 -18.02 -4.78 -2.50
CA ALA A 115 -16.80 -4.64 -3.29
C ALA A 115 -16.58 -3.20 -3.77
N ALA A 116 -17.63 -2.52 -4.23
CA ALA A 116 -17.55 -1.13 -4.67
C ALA A 116 -17.13 -0.19 -3.54
N SER A 117 -17.79 -0.26 -2.38
CA SER A 117 -17.50 0.59 -1.24
C SER A 117 -16.13 0.33 -0.63
N SER A 118 -15.75 -0.94 -0.42
CA SER A 118 -14.47 -1.33 0.18
C SER A 118 -13.28 -1.00 -0.73
N ASN A 119 -13.37 -1.25 -2.05
CA ASN A 119 -12.32 -0.89 -2.99
C ASN A 119 -12.14 0.62 -3.11
N ALA A 120 -13.23 1.38 -3.24
CA ALA A 120 -13.15 2.83 -3.34
C ALA A 120 -12.58 3.45 -2.06
N SER A 121 -13.00 2.98 -0.88
CA SER A 121 -12.48 3.41 0.42
C SER A 121 -10.99 3.12 0.55
N SER A 122 -10.55 1.89 0.22
CA SER A 122 -9.14 1.48 0.35
C SER A 122 -8.23 2.17 -0.66
N THR A 123 -8.72 2.51 -1.85
CA THR A 123 -7.96 3.32 -2.80
C THR A 123 -7.88 4.77 -2.36
N TRP A 124 -8.97 5.32 -1.83
CA TRP A 124 -9.00 6.72 -1.41
C TRP A 124 -8.10 7.01 -0.20
N VAL A 125 -7.98 6.08 0.75
CA VAL A 125 -7.07 6.27 1.89
C VAL A 125 -5.61 6.39 1.43
N THR A 126 -5.19 5.68 0.38
CA THR A 126 -3.82 5.80 -0.15
C THR A 126 -3.51 7.16 -0.76
N ASP A 127 -4.56 7.88 -1.20
CA ASP A 127 -4.45 9.23 -1.74
C ASP A 127 -4.44 10.31 -0.64
N ILE A 128 -5.00 10.01 0.54
CA ILE A 128 -5.10 10.93 1.68
C ILE A 128 -3.86 10.88 2.57
N VAL A 129 -3.27 9.70 2.73
CA VAL A 129 -2.15 9.45 3.62
C VAL A 129 -0.86 10.04 3.05
N PRO A 130 -0.08 10.82 3.84
CA PRO A 130 1.23 11.28 3.41
C PRO A 130 2.16 10.11 3.04
N HIS A 131 2.89 10.22 1.95
CA HIS A 131 3.80 9.16 1.48
C HIS A 131 4.84 8.74 2.54
N THR A 132 5.29 9.69 3.38
CA THR A 132 6.25 9.46 4.48
C THR A 132 5.67 8.63 5.62
N ARG A 133 4.33 8.54 5.74
CA ARG A 133 3.60 7.84 6.81
C ARG A 133 2.64 6.78 6.27
N MET A 134 2.89 6.27 5.06
CA MET A 134 1.97 5.35 4.37
C MET A 134 1.74 4.06 5.18
N GLY A 135 2.80 3.47 5.74
CA GLY A 135 2.68 2.26 6.58
C GLY A 135 1.84 2.49 7.83
N GLU A 136 2.07 3.60 8.54
CA GLU A 136 1.28 3.98 9.72
C GLU A 136 -0.19 4.25 9.35
N GLY A 137 -0.42 5.02 8.26
CA GLY A 137 -1.77 5.36 7.81
C GLY A 137 -2.58 4.14 7.38
N LEU A 138 -2.00 3.24 6.58
CA LEU A 138 -2.65 2.00 6.18
C LEU A 138 -2.85 1.03 7.35
N GLY A 139 -1.92 1.01 8.31
CA GLY A 139 -2.06 0.27 9.56
C GLY A 139 -3.28 0.73 10.37
N MET A 140 -3.45 2.04 10.57
CA MET A 140 -4.60 2.62 11.26
C MET A 140 -5.92 2.43 10.50
N TYR A 141 -5.90 2.55 9.17
CA TYR A 141 -7.05 2.22 8.33
C TYR A 141 -7.42 0.74 8.47
N GLY A 142 -6.45 -0.17 8.43
CA GLY A 142 -6.66 -1.59 8.67
C GLY A 142 -7.15 -1.91 10.09
N LEU A 143 -6.78 -1.10 11.10
CA LEU A 143 -7.30 -1.24 12.46
C LEU A 143 -8.81 -0.94 12.52
N SER A 144 -9.34 0.00 11.73
CA SER A 144 -10.78 0.28 11.67
C SER A 144 -11.58 -0.94 11.16
N MET A 145 -11.04 -1.65 10.16
CA MET A 145 -11.61 -2.93 9.69
C MET A 145 -11.56 -4.00 10.80
N ALA A 146 -10.41 -4.16 11.46
CA ALA A 146 -10.26 -5.13 12.53
C ALA A 146 -11.22 -4.88 13.71
N LEU A 147 -11.40 -3.62 14.08
CA LEU A 147 -12.32 -3.24 15.14
C LEU A 147 -13.77 -3.58 14.76
N SER A 148 -14.15 -3.41 13.49
CA SER A 148 -15.49 -3.81 13.02
C SER A 148 -15.68 -5.32 13.02
N THR A 149 -14.70 -6.10 12.53
CA THR A 149 -14.69 -7.57 12.59
C THR A 149 -14.87 -8.06 14.03
N ALA A 150 -14.39 -7.28 14.94
CA ALA A 150 -14.44 -7.46 16.37
C ALA A 150 -15.83 -7.28 16.97
N VAL A 151 -16.42 -6.14 16.71
CA VAL A 151 -17.63 -5.68 17.37
C VAL A 151 -18.90 -6.12 16.63
N ALA A 152 -18.86 -6.10 15.31
CA ALA A 152 -20.06 -6.28 14.49
C ALA A 152 -20.72 -7.66 14.60
N PRO A 153 -20.00 -8.79 14.63
CA PRO A 153 -20.63 -10.10 14.83
C PRO A 153 -21.33 -10.22 16.18
N ALA A 154 -20.67 -9.73 17.25
CA ALA A 154 -21.25 -9.75 18.59
C ALA A 154 -22.51 -8.87 18.67
N LEU A 155 -22.43 -7.66 18.09
CA LEU A 155 -23.57 -6.73 17.98
C LEU A 155 -24.71 -7.39 17.18
N GLY A 156 -24.42 -7.96 16.02
CA GLY A 156 -25.40 -8.61 15.15
C GLY A 156 -26.13 -9.77 15.84
N LEU A 157 -25.37 -10.68 16.45
CA LEU A 157 -25.93 -11.80 17.19
C LEU A 157 -26.70 -11.33 18.44
N GLY A 158 -26.19 -10.35 19.18
CA GLY A 158 -26.87 -9.79 20.34
C GLY A 158 -28.22 -9.18 19.98
N VAL A 159 -28.27 -8.35 18.94
CA VAL A 159 -29.51 -7.75 18.44
C VAL A 159 -30.48 -8.81 17.93
N MET A 160 -29.99 -9.77 17.14
CA MET A 160 -30.81 -10.86 16.62
C MET A 160 -31.43 -11.71 17.73
N ASN A 161 -30.66 -12.07 18.75
CA ASN A 161 -31.12 -12.92 19.86
C ASN A 161 -32.10 -12.18 20.78
N ALA A 162 -31.90 -10.87 21.00
CA ALA A 162 -32.77 -10.08 21.87
C ALA A 162 -34.07 -9.63 21.19
N TRP A 163 -34.01 -9.25 19.92
CA TRP A 163 -35.12 -8.57 19.22
C TRP A 163 -35.47 -9.15 17.85
N GLY A 164 -34.76 -10.18 17.38
CA GLY A 164 -35.01 -10.85 16.09
C GLY A 164 -34.37 -10.16 14.88
N PHE A 165 -34.77 -10.60 13.68
CA PHE A 165 -34.13 -10.21 12.43
C PHE A 165 -34.43 -8.78 11.97
N ARG A 166 -35.66 -8.28 12.21
CA ARG A 166 -36.01 -6.92 11.78
C ARG A 166 -35.12 -5.82 12.41
N PRO A 167 -34.91 -5.77 13.74
CA PRO A 167 -33.96 -4.86 14.34
C PRO A 167 -32.51 -5.06 13.88
N LEU A 168 -32.09 -6.29 13.61
CA LEU A 168 -30.78 -6.57 13.03
C LEU A 168 -30.60 -5.86 11.67
N PHE A 169 -31.58 -5.99 10.78
CA PHE A 169 -31.53 -5.32 9.47
C PHE A 169 -31.60 -3.79 9.59
N ALA A 170 -32.34 -3.28 10.59
CA ALA A 170 -32.36 -1.85 10.89
C ALA A 170 -30.98 -1.33 11.34
N VAL A 171 -30.27 -2.07 12.21
CA VAL A 171 -28.91 -1.73 12.67
C VAL A 171 -27.93 -1.75 11.50
N THR A 172 -27.98 -2.75 10.64
CA THR A 172 -27.10 -2.83 9.47
C THR A 172 -27.40 -1.72 8.44
N THR A 173 -28.68 -1.39 8.22
CA THR A 173 -29.09 -0.24 7.41
C THR A 173 -28.55 1.07 7.99
N LEU A 174 -28.70 1.28 9.31
CA LEU A 174 -28.19 2.46 10.00
C LEU A 174 -26.67 2.58 9.87
N ALA A 175 -25.94 1.48 9.99
CA ALA A 175 -24.49 1.48 9.76
C ALA A 175 -24.15 1.93 8.32
N GLY A 176 -24.83 1.41 7.30
CA GLY A 176 -24.71 1.85 5.93
C GLY A 176 -25.02 3.34 5.74
N LEU A 177 -26.09 3.82 6.36
CA LEU A 177 -26.51 5.24 6.30
C LEU A 177 -25.46 6.15 6.95
N ILE A 178 -24.94 5.79 8.12
CA ILE A 178 -23.87 6.56 8.78
C ILE A 178 -22.63 6.63 7.88
N ALA A 179 -22.23 5.50 7.30
CA ALA A 179 -21.12 5.46 6.35
C ALA A 179 -21.37 6.37 5.14
N LEU A 180 -22.59 6.37 4.59
CA LEU A 180 -22.99 7.20 3.46
C LEU A 180 -22.93 8.69 3.79
N LEU A 181 -23.50 9.11 4.93
CA LEU A 181 -23.49 10.51 5.37
C LEU A 181 -22.06 11.01 5.61
N ILE A 182 -21.21 10.19 6.24
CA ILE A 182 -19.79 10.52 6.43
C ILE A 182 -19.09 10.57 5.08
N GLY A 183 -19.31 9.57 4.21
CA GLY A 183 -18.68 9.47 2.89
C GLY A 183 -18.95 10.68 2.01
N ILE A 184 -20.20 11.14 1.94
CA ILE A 184 -20.59 12.36 1.20
C ILE A 184 -19.93 13.61 1.78
N SER A 185 -19.66 13.65 3.10
CA SER A 185 -19.03 14.79 3.78
C SER A 185 -17.52 14.91 3.56
N ILE A 186 -16.88 13.92 2.91
CA ILE A 186 -15.45 13.97 2.61
C ILE A 186 -15.25 14.87 1.38
N ARG A 187 -14.48 15.96 1.54
CA ARG A 187 -14.17 16.85 0.42
C ARG A 187 -13.30 16.13 -0.61
N GLN A 188 -13.78 16.09 -1.84
CA GLN A 188 -13.02 15.55 -2.95
C GLN A 188 -11.85 16.49 -3.29
N ARG A 189 -10.61 15.96 -3.33
CA ARG A 189 -9.50 16.61 -4.03
C ARG A 189 -9.64 16.28 -5.52
N ASN A 190 -9.37 17.24 -6.38
CA ASN A 190 -9.34 17.02 -7.83
C ASN A 190 -8.16 16.08 -8.14
N TYR A 191 -8.45 14.80 -8.36
CA TYR A 191 -7.50 13.84 -8.89
C TYR A 191 -7.64 13.78 -10.40
N MET A 192 -6.52 13.65 -11.11
CA MET A 192 -6.53 13.39 -12.55
C MET A 192 -7.17 12.02 -12.77
N LEU A 193 -8.31 11.99 -13.44
CA LEU A 193 -9.00 10.76 -13.81
C LEU A 193 -8.22 10.13 -14.97
N SER A 194 -7.85 8.88 -14.84
CA SER A 194 -7.18 8.13 -15.90
C SER A 194 -8.21 7.63 -16.90
N ALA A 195 -8.14 8.11 -18.13
CA ALA A 195 -8.95 7.62 -19.24
C ALA A 195 -8.39 6.31 -19.86
N ALA A 196 -7.63 5.53 -19.11
CA ALA A 196 -7.03 4.31 -19.61
C ALA A 196 -8.09 3.27 -19.98
N PRO A 197 -8.03 2.66 -21.17
CA PRO A 197 -8.97 1.63 -21.58
C PRO A 197 -8.84 0.40 -20.68
N LEU A 198 -9.98 -0.28 -20.43
CA LEU A 198 -10.01 -1.53 -19.67
C LEU A 198 -9.20 -2.62 -20.41
N ARG A 199 -8.10 -3.07 -19.82
CA ARG A 199 -7.29 -4.18 -20.34
C ARG A 199 -7.28 -5.33 -19.33
N LEU A 200 -7.76 -6.49 -19.72
CA LEU A 200 -7.87 -7.68 -18.87
C LEU A 200 -6.54 -8.12 -18.23
N ASN A 201 -5.43 -7.96 -18.93
CA ASN A 201 -4.09 -8.29 -18.43
C ASN A 201 -3.56 -7.33 -17.36
N GLN A 202 -4.22 -6.20 -17.13
CA GLN A 202 -3.83 -5.21 -16.10
C GLN A 202 -4.65 -5.32 -14.82
N LEU A 203 -5.68 -6.18 -14.80
CA LEU A 203 -6.60 -6.34 -13.67
C LEU A 203 -5.96 -7.08 -12.48
N PHE A 204 -4.95 -7.91 -12.74
CA PHE A 204 -4.25 -8.71 -11.74
C PHE A 204 -2.76 -8.34 -11.66
N GLU A 205 -2.23 -8.40 -10.44
CA GLU A 205 -0.80 -8.15 -10.18
C GLU A 205 -0.08 -9.46 -9.85
N ARG A 206 0.83 -9.88 -10.74
CA ARG A 206 1.57 -11.16 -10.58
C ARG A 206 2.46 -11.19 -9.34
N MET A 207 3.05 -10.06 -8.98
CA MET A 207 3.91 -9.97 -7.80
C MET A 207 3.15 -10.21 -6.49
N SER A 208 1.84 -9.98 -6.47
CA SER A 208 0.98 -10.19 -5.31
C SER A 208 0.44 -11.62 -5.20
N LEU A 209 0.59 -12.46 -6.24
CA LEU A 209 0.01 -13.81 -6.27
C LEU A 209 0.45 -14.71 -5.11
N PRO A 210 1.73 -14.76 -4.69
CA PRO A 210 2.12 -15.61 -3.57
C PRO A 210 1.44 -15.24 -2.25
N ALA A 211 1.30 -13.95 -1.98
CA ALA A 211 0.55 -13.48 -0.82
C ALA A 211 -0.95 -13.77 -0.95
N ALA A 212 -1.51 -13.54 -2.14
CA ALA A 212 -2.92 -13.76 -2.43
C ALA A 212 -3.33 -15.23 -2.29
N VAL A 213 -2.56 -16.17 -2.85
CA VAL A 213 -2.86 -17.62 -2.74
C VAL A 213 -2.69 -18.11 -1.30
N THR A 214 -1.69 -17.63 -0.57
CA THR A 214 -1.54 -17.93 0.87
C THR A 214 -2.77 -17.45 1.64
N GLN A 215 -3.23 -16.22 1.35
CA GLN A 215 -4.43 -15.62 1.96
C GLN A 215 -5.70 -16.39 1.62
N PHE A 216 -5.84 -16.89 0.39
CA PHE A 216 -6.97 -17.71 -0.05
C PHE A 216 -7.14 -18.95 0.85
N PHE A 217 -6.09 -19.73 1.03
CA PHE A 217 -6.13 -20.91 1.88
C PHE A 217 -6.37 -20.57 3.36
N PHE A 218 -5.78 -19.48 3.85
CA PHE A 218 -6.04 -19.00 5.20
C PHE A 218 -7.52 -18.63 5.40
N MET A 219 -8.09 -17.88 4.45
CA MET A 219 -9.49 -17.44 4.55
C MET A 219 -10.51 -18.55 4.36
N MET A 220 -10.14 -19.66 3.74
CA MET A 220 -10.99 -20.85 3.73
C MET A 220 -11.27 -21.37 5.15
N ALA A 221 -10.22 -21.47 5.99
CA ALA A 221 -10.38 -21.91 7.37
C ALA A 221 -11.06 -20.84 8.23
N TYR A 222 -10.53 -19.61 8.18
CA TYR A 222 -11.01 -18.51 9.03
C TYR A 222 -12.48 -18.16 8.73
N GLY A 223 -12.83 -17.99 7.46
CA GLY A 223 -14.20 -17.64 7.04
C GLY A 223 -15.23 -18.70 7.40
N VAL A 224 -14.88 -19.99 7.35
CA VAL A 224 -15.78 -21.06 7.76
C VAL A 224 -16.07 -21.01 9.26
N VAL A 225 -15.04 -20.79 10.09
CA VAL A 225 -15.28 -20.60 11.53
C VAL A 225 -16.16 -19.39 11.79
N GLU A 226 -15.89 -18.27 11.11
CA GLU A 226 -16.67 -17.03 11.26
C GLU A 226 -18.15 -17.21 10.91
N VAL A 227 -18.47 -18.05 9.91
CA VAL A 227 -19.85 -18.33 9.47
C VAL A 227 -20.54 -19.33 10.39
N TYR A 228 -19.88 -20.43 10.76
CA TYR A 228 -20.54 -21.60 11.35
C TYR A 228 -20.37 -21.74 12.86
N VAL A 229 -19.40 -21.07 13.50
CA VAL A 229 -19.11 -21.24 14.93
C VAL A 229 -20.29 -20.89 15.83
N ALA A 230 -21.10 -19.89 15.47
CA ALA A 230 -22.24 -19.49 16.27
C ALA A 230 -23.35 -20.56 16.26
N ILE A 231 -23.60 -21.18 15.09
CA ILE A 231 -24.56 -22.31 14.95
C ILE A 231 -24.02 -23.54 15.68
N TYR A 232 -22.73 -23.82 15.51
CA TYR A 232 -22.07 -24.92 16.20
C TYR A 232 -22.20 -24.82 17.72
N ALA A 233 -21.90 -23.63 18.28
CA ALA A 233 -22.01 -23.39 19.71
C ALA A 233 -23.44 -23.57 20.23
N ALA A 234 -24.45 -23.10 19.49
CA ALA A 234 -25.85 -23.28 19.84
C ALA A 234 -26.26 -24.78 19.89
N GLY A 235 -25.73 -25.60 18.97
CA GLY A 235 -25.96 -27.04 18.94
C GLY A 235 -25.29 -27.86 20.05
N HIS A 236 -24.20 -27.33 20.63
CA HIS A 236 -23.39 -28.02 21.65
C HIS A 236 -23.52 -27.43 23.06
N GLY A 237 -24.47 -26.52 23.29
CA GLY A 237 -24.69 -25.90 24.62
C GLY A 237 -23.48 -25.05 25.10
N LEU A 238 -22.63 -24.58 24.17
CA LEU A 238 -21.50 -23.73 24.46
C LEU A 238 -21.94 -22.26 24.68
N PRO A 239 -21.10 -21.42 25.29
CA PRO A 239 -21.40 -20.00 25.44
C PRO A 239 -21.80 -19.38 24.10
N GLY A 240 -22.75 -18.44 24.12
CA GLY A 240 -23.28 -17.86 22.88
C GLY A 240 -22.21 -17.26 21.97
N GLY A 241 -22.40 -17.37 20.65
CA GLY A 241 -21.45 -16.93 19.63
C GLY A 241 -20.98 -15.47 19.77
N GLY A 242 -21.79 -14.59 20.40
CA GLY A 242 -21.41 -13.20 20.64
C GLY A 242 -20.15 -13.04 21.48
N ILE A 243 -20.00 -13.81 22.57
CA ILE A 243 -18.79 -13.77 23.42
C ILE A 243 -17.56 -14.31 22.68
N TYR A 244 -17.75 -15.29 21.80
CA TYR A 244 -16.68 -15.82 20.95
C TYR A 244 -16.09 -14.73 20.06
N PHE A 245 -16.95 -13.96 19.39
CA PHE A 245 -16.51 -12.86 18.54
C PHE A 245 -15.89 -11.70 19.32
N ILE A 246 -16.36 -11.43 20.55
CA ILE A 246 -15.70 -10.46 21.45
C ILE A 246 -14.26 -10.91 21.78
N CYS A 247 -14.05 -12.19 22.07
CA CYS A 247 -12.70 -12.75 22.30
C CYS A 247 -11.82 -12.66 21.05
N ILE A 248 -12.33 -13.04 19.87
CA ILE A 248 -11.63 -12.81 18.59
C ILE A 248 -11.22 -11.36 18.45
N ALA A 249 -12.12 -10.48 18.77
CA ALA A 249 -11.98 -9.05 18.76
C ALA A 249 -10.79 -8.55 19.55
N LEU A 250 -10.85 -8.82 20.83
CA LEU A 250 -9.83 -8.38 21.79
C LEU A 250 -8.46 -8.93 21.39
N ALA A 251 -8.39 -10.20 21.00
CA ALA A 251 -7.14 -10.81 20.55
C ALA A 251 -6.62 -10.20 19.24
N THR A 252 -7.50 -9.91 18.27
CA THR A 252 -7.11 -9.26 17.01
C THR A 252 -6.54 -7.86 17.24
N VAL A 253 -7.23 -7.04 18.03
CA VAL A 253 -6.76 -5.69 18.38
C VAL A 253 -5.44 -5.74 19.13
N ALA A 254 -5.35 -6.58 20.17
CA ALA A 254 -4.11 -6.77 20.94
C ALA A 254 -2.94 -7.21 20.03
N THR A 255 -3.18 -8.16 19.14
CA THR A 255 -2.19 -8.64 18.17
C THR A 255 -1.69 -7.51 17.27
N ARG A 256 -2.58 -6.70 16.72
CA ARG A 256 -2.21 -5.59 15.83
C ARG A 256 -1.44 -4.49 16.55
N LEU A 257 -1.80 -4.17 17.78
CA LEU A 257 -1.10 -3.17 18.58
C LEU A 257 0.29 -3.65 19.01
N LEU A 258 0.41 -4.92 19.41
CA LEU A 258 1.66 -5.47 19.92
C LEU A 258 2.63 -5.90 18.80
N LEU A 259 2.10 -6.46 17.71
CA LEU A 259 2.92 -7.08 16.66
C LEU A 259 3.07 -6.20 15.41
N GLY A 260 2.44 -5.02 15.33
CA GLY A 260 2.58 -4.14 14.18
C GLY A 260 4.05 -3.81 13.84
N ARG A 261 4.90 -3.63 14.86
CA ARG A 261 6.35 -3.44 14.71
C ARG A 261 7.14 -4.73 14.47
N ALA A 262 6.56 -5.88 14.73
CA ALA A 262 7.24 -7.17 14.56
C ALA A 262 7.40 -7.53 13.08
N ILE A 263 6.47 -7.12 12.22
CA ILE A 263 6.56 -7.26 10.76
C ILE A 263 7.81 -6.54 10.26
N ASP A 264 8.03 -5.31 10.70
CA ASP A 264 9.16 -4.49 10.26
C ASP A 264 10.52 -5.05 10.73
N ARG A 265 10.55 -5.77 11.87
CA ARG A 265 11.78 -6.31 12.46
C ARG A 265 12.10 -7.73 12.02
N HIS A 266 11.11 -8.60 11.88
CA HIS A 266 11.30 -10.03 11.66
C HIS A 266 10.79 -10.53 10.30
N GLY A 267 10.08 -9.67 9.57
CA GLY A 267 9.38 -10.01 8.33
C GLY A 267 8.03 -10.69 8.59
N GLU A 268 7.25 -10.85 7.52
CA GLU A 268 5.92 -11.44 7.56
C GLU A 268 5.91 -12.93 7.91
N GLY A 269 7.01 -13.66 7.60
CA GLY A 269 7.05 -15.13 7.68
C GLY A 269 6.74 -15.68 9.05
N VAL A 270 7.29 -15.08 10.12
CA VAL A 270 7.03 -15.53 11.49
C VAL A 270 5.53 -15.46 11.80
N LEU A 271 4.88 -14.36 11.42
CA LEU A 271 3.46 -14.14 11.70
C LEU A 271 2.57 -15.04 10.84
N VAL A 272 2.97 -15.33 9.60
CA VAL A 272 2.25 -16.28 8.74
C VAL A 272 2.29 -17.69 9.32
N TYR A 273 3.46 -18.18 9.79
CA TYR A 273 3.57 -19.51 10.38
C TYR A 273 2.83 -19.62 11.72
N THR A 274 3.08 -18.69 12.64
CA THR A 274 2.48 -18.73 13.98
C THR A 274 0.96 -18.50 13.93
N GLY A 275 0.49 -17.61 13.05
CA GLY A 275 -0.93 -17.35 12.89
C GLY A 275 -1.68 -18.54 12.27
N ASN A 276 -1.15 -19.17 11.20
CA ASN A 276 -1.74 -20.40 10.67
C ASN A 276 -1.69 -21.57 11.67
N GLY A 277 -0.62 -21.69 12.46
CA GLY A 277 -0.56 -22.65 13.56
C GLY A 277 -1.63 -22.40 14.62
N ALA A 278 -1.87 -21.12 14.95
CA ALA A 278 -2.87 -20.74 15.95
C ALA A 278 -4.30 -21.06 15.50
N ILE A 279 -4.67 -20.84 14.22
CA ILE A 279 -6.01 -21.21 13.74
C ILE A 279 -6.21 -22.74 13.74
N ILE A 280 -5.18 -23.52 13.36
CA ILE A 280 -5.26 -24.98 13.43
C ILE A 280 -5.48 -25.42 14.89
N ALA A 281 -4.67 -24.92 15.84
CA ALA A 281 -4.83 -25.23 17.26
C ALA A 281 -6.22 -24.78 17.79
N GLY A 282 -6.70 -23.62 17.38
CA GLY A 282 -8.03 -23.12 17.73
C GLY A 282 -9.17 -24.02 17.22
N ILE A 283 -9.10 -24.51 15.98
CA ILE A 283 -10.08 -25.44 15.42
C ILE A 283 -10.02 -26.79 16.15
N LEU A 284 -8.83 -27.32 16.45
CA LEU A 284 -8.68 -28.56 17.20
C LEU A 284 -9.28 -28.43 18.61
N LEU A 285 -9.04 -27.31 19.31
CA LEU A 285 -9.68 -27.05 20.61
C LEU A 285 -11.20 -26.97 20.50
N LEU A 286 -11.72 -26.34 19.44
CA LEU A 286 -13.17 -26.24 19.21
C LEU A 286 -13.82 -27.62 19.05
N VAL A 287 -13.18 -28.52 18.29
CA VAL A 287 -13.74 -29.85 17.96
C VAL A 287 -13.55 -30.88 19.09
N PHE A 288 -12.40 -30.90 19.76
CA PHE A 288 -12.07 -31.96 20.73
C PHE A 288 -12.39 -31.61 22.18
N ALA A 289 -12.59 -30.36 22.51
CA ALA A 289 -12.78 -29.93 23.89
C ALA A 289 -14.07 -29.09 24.02
N HIS A 290 -15.21 -29.79 24.12
CA HIS A 290 -16.56 -29.20 24.19
C HIS A 290 -16.85 -28.55 25.57
N ASN A 291 -15.99 -27.61 25.98
CA ASN A 291 -16.14 -26.84 27.22
C ASN A 291 -15.89 -25.35 27.01
N ALA A 292 -16.48 -24.50 27.87
CA ALA A 292 -16.41 -23.07 27.74
C ALA A 292 -14.97 -22.49 27.73
N PRO A 293 -14.02 -22.92 28.58
CA PRO A 293 -12.65 -22.41 28.56
C PRO A 293 -11.93 -22.69 27.22
N CYS A 294 -12.03 -23.90 26.68
CA CYS A 294 -11.42 -24.27 25.41
C CYS A 294 -12.08 -23.55 24.22
N TYR A 295 -13.38 -23.36 24.27
CA TYR A 295 -14.13 -22.56 23.30
C TYR A 295 -13.64 -21.12 23.26
N LEU A 296 -13.48 -20.47 24.42
CA LEU A 296 -12.97 -19.10 24.49
C LEU A 296 -11.48 -19.00 24.13
N LEU A 297 -10.66 -19.98 24.49
CA LEU A 297 -9.26 -20.05 24.08
C LEU A 297 -9.13 -20.21 22.56
N SER A 298 -10.00 -21.03 21.95
CA SER A 298 -10.10 -21.12 20.48
C SER A 298 -10.35 -19.75 19.86
N ALA A 299 -11.28 -18.96 20.40
CA ALA A 299 -11.56 -17.61 19.93
C ALA A 299 -10.35 -16.68 20.01
N LEU A 300 -9.58 -16.73 21.12
CA LEU A 300 -8.36 -15.94 21.28
C LEU A 300 -7.29 -16.32 20.24
N LEU A 301 -7.13 -17.62 19.97
CA LEU A 301 -6.20 -18.13 18.95
C LEU A 301 -6.61 -17.70 17.54
N LEU A 302 -7.91 -17.68 17.23
CA LEU A 302 -8.40 -17.18 15.94
C LEU A 302 -8.18 -15.67 15.80
N GLY A 303 -8.44 -14.91 16.88
CA GLY A 303 -8.19 -13.48 16.88
C GLY A 303 -6.70 -13.13 16.66
N TYR A 304 -5.80 -13.86 17.34
CA TYR A 304 -4.37 -13.75 17.08
C TYR A 304 -4.04 -14.08 15.62
N SER A 305 -4.58 -15.17 15.10
CA SER A 305 -4.36 -15.65 13.74
C SER A 305 -4.72 -14.59 12.70
N PHE A 306 -5.94 -14.06 12.75
CA PHE A 306 -6.40 -13.03 11.81
C PHE A 306 -5.63 -11.70 11.98
N GLY A 307 -5.37 -11.31 13.21
CA GLY A 307 -4.58 -10.12 13.54
C GLY A 307 -3.15 -10.16 13.00
N ALA A 308 -2.55 -11.35 12.91
CA ALA A 308 -1.18 -11.58 12.46
C ALA A 308 -1.09 -11.82 10.94
N VAL A 309 -1.86 -12.78 10.40
CA VAL A 309 -1.69 -13.28 9.02
C VAL A 309 -2.16 -12.26 7.98
N GLN A 310 -3.38 -11.75 8.13
CA GLN A 310 -4.00 -10.90 7.11
C GLN A 310 -3.18 -9.62 6.81
N PRO A 311 -2.75 -8.81 7.81
CA PRO A 311 -1.97 -7.61 7.52
C PRO A 311 -0.55 -7.93 7.01
N SER A 312 0.04 -9.04 7.45
CA SER A 312 1.35 -9.49 6.98
C SER A 312 1.33 -9.84 5.51
N LEU A 313 0.35 -10.62 5.07
CA LEU A 313 0.18 -10.99 3.65
C LEU A 313 -0.25 -9.79 2.79
N GLN A 314 -1.08 -8.88 3.32
CA GLN A 314 -1.44 -7.66 2.61
C GLN A 314 -0.23 -6.75 2.40
N THR A 315 0.63 -6.61 3.42
CA THR A 315 1.90 -5.87 3.29
C THR A 315 2.80 -6.51 2.23
N MET A 316 2.94 -7.83 2.27
CA MET A 316 3.69 -8.58 1.26
C MET A 316 3.14 -8.35 -0.16
N ALA A 317 1.81 -8.37 -0.33
CA ALA A 317 1.16 -8.15 -1.64
C ALA A 317 1.46 -6.77 -2.23
N MET A 318 1.65 -5.74 -1.38
CA MET A 318 1.84 -4.35 -1.79
C MET A 318 3.30 -3.93 -1.91
N HIS A 319 4.22 -4.63 -1.18
CA HIS A 319 5.58 -4.15 -0.93
C HIS A 319 6.44 -4.06 -2.19
N ALA A 320 6.33 -5.01 -3.09
CA ALA A 320 7.16 -5.11 -4.29
C ALA A 320 6.48 -4.51 -5.55
N VAL A 321 5.39 -3.79 -5.37
CA VAL A 321 4.55 -3.29 -6.47
C VAL A 321 4.70 -1.78 -6.60
N ALA A 322 4.89 -1.32 -7.85
CA ALA A 322 4.96 0.11 -8.17
C ALA A 322 3.69 0.84 -7.69
N PRO A 323 3.80 2.11 -7.23
CA PRO A 323 2.67 2.87 -6.68
C PRO A 323 1.43 2.90 -7.58
N GLU A 324 1.65 2.98 -8.91
CA GLU A 324 0.60 3.06 -9.94
C GLU A 324 -0.20 1.76 -10.08
N ARG A 325 0.34 0.63 -9.59
CA ARG A 325 -0.26 -0.71 -9.67
C ARG A 325 -0.74 -1.26 -8.32
N ARG A 326 -0.63 -0.49 -7.26
CA ARG A 326 -1.08 -0.89 -5.91
C ARG A 326 -2.57 -1.19 -5.85
N GLY A 327 -3.39 -0.52 -6.67
CA GLY A 327 -4.81 -0.83 -6.82
C GLY A 327 -5.05 -2.24 -7.35
N ALA A 328 -4.34 -2.63 -8.42
CA ALA A 328 -4.38 -3.99 -8.98
C ALA A 328 -3.85 -5.04 -7.99
N ALA A 329 -2.78 -4.72 -7.24
CA ALA A 329 -2.22 -5.58 -6.20
C ALA A 329 -3.24 -5.83 -5.07
N ASN A 330 -3.87 -4.78 -4.59
CA ASN A 330 -4.91 -4.85 -3.57
C ASN A 330 -6.14 -5.63 -4.06
N SER A 331 -6.58 -5.38 -5.29
CA SER A 331 -7.67 -6.14 -5.92
C SER A 331 -7.34 -7.63 -6.02
N THR A 332 -6.12 -7.99 -6.44
CA THR A 332 -5.65 -9.39 -6.52
C THR A 332 -5.70 -10.06 -5.15
N PHE A 333 -5.23 -9.37 -4.11
CA PHE A 333 -5.24 -9.85 -2.74
C PHE A 333 -6.65 -10.07 -2.21
N PHE A 334 -7.55 -9.10 -2.38
CA PHE A 334 -8.93 -9.20 -1.89
C PHE A 334 -9.82 -10.15 -2.70
N VAL A 335 -9.53 -10.36 -3.99
CA VAL A 335 -10.16 -11.43 -4.78
C VAL A 335 -9.87 -12.79 -4.15
N ALA A 336 -8.62 -13.06 -3.78
CA ALA A 336 -8.23 -14.29 -3.12
C ALA A 336 -8.85 -14.42 -1.71
N PHE A 337 -8.95 -13.32 -0.97
CA PHE A 337 -9.64 -13.25 0.32
C PHE A 337 -11.12 -13.66 0.19
N ASP A 338 -11.86 -13.03 -0.72
CA ASP A 338 -13.28 -13.33 -0.94
C ASP A 338 -13.49 -14.76 -1.51
N LEU A 339 -12.59 -15.21 -2.40
CA LEU A 339 -12.64 -16.55 -2.97
C LEU A 339 -12.43 -17.63 -1.89
N GLY A 340 -11.54 -17.37 -0.92
CA GLY A 340 -11.35 -18.24 0.24
C GLY A 340 -12.63 -18.41 1.05
N ILE A 341 -13.30 -17.30 1.39
CA ILE A 341 -14.58 -17.33 2.11
C ILE A 341 -15.65 -18.05 1.28
N ALA A 342 -15.75 -17.75 -0.02
CA ALA A 342 -16.75 -18.35 -0.92
C ALA A 342 -16.62 -19.87 -0.99
N LEU A 343 -15.42 -20.34 -1.38
CA LEU A 343 -15.16 -21.76 -1.55
C LEU A 343 -15.21 -22.51 -0.21
N GLY A 344 -14.64 -21.92 0.84
CA GLY A 344 -14.70 -22.45 2.20
C GLY A 344 -16.13 -22.61 2.67
N GLY A 345 -16.95 -21.56 2.56
CA GLY A 345 -18.36 -21.58 2.97
C GLY A 345 -19.20 -22.57 2.19
N PHE A 346 -19.00 -22.66 0.88
CA PHE A 346 -19.68 -23.64 0.03
C PHE A 346 -19.30 -25.10 0.40
N LEU A 347 -18.00 -25.38 0.47
CA LEU A 347 -17.52 -26.72 0.86
C LEU A 347 -17.97 -27.10 2.26
N ALA A 348 -17.92 -26.15 3.22
CA ALA A 348 -18.40 -26.38 4.57
C ALA A 348 -19.89 -26.76 4.61
N GLY A 349 -20.74 -26.09 3.83
CA GLY A 349 -22.15 -26.43 3.72
C GLY A 349 -22.40 -27.88 3.24
N VAL A 350 -21.61 -28.32 2.24
CA VAL A 350 -21.65 -29.71 1.74
C VAL A 350 -21.16 -30.71 2.79
N LEU A 351 -20.01 -30.39 3.44
CA LEU A 351 -19.39 -31.26 4.44
C LEU A 351 -20.25 -31.41 5.68
N VAL A 352 -20.89 -30.34 6.16
CA VAL A 352 -21.84 -30.42 7.30
C VAL A 352 -22.99 -31.35 7.01
N LYS A 353 -23.57 -31.29 5.80
CA LYS A 353 -24.68 -32.12 5.41
C LYS A 353 -24.34 -33.61 5.38
N GLN A 354 -23.09 -33.95 5.01
CA GLN A 354 -22.64 -35.34 4.86
C GLN A 354 -22.04 -35.91 6.15
N TRP A 355 -21.25 -35.14 6.89
CA TRP A 355 -20.42 -35.65 7.99
C TRP A 355 -20.51 -34.84 9.29
N GLY A 356 -21.37 -33.81 9.33
CA GLY A 356 -21.54 -32.98 10.52
C GLY A 356 -20.47 -31.92 10.71
N TYR A 357 -20.63 -31.12 11.76
CA TYR A 357 -19.80 -29.95 12.01
C TYR A 357 -18.34 -30.26 12.37
N ASP A 358 -18.12 -31.30 13.20
CA ASP A 358 -16.77 -31.63 13.68
C ASP A 358 -15.85 -32.04 12.54
N VAL A 359 -16.35 -32.95 11.67
CA VAL A 359 -15.58 -33.39 10.49
C VAL A 359 -15.37 -32.24 9.52
N MET A 360 -16.38 -31.40 9.33
CA MET A 360 -16.24 -30.19 8.50
C MET A 360 -15.11 -29.28 9.00
N PHE A 361 -15.08 -28.96 10.31
CA PHE A 361 -14.02 -28.11 10.87
C PHE A 361 -12.63 -28.74 10.72
N LEU A 362 -12.48 -30.04 10.95
CA LEU A 362 -11.21 -30.75 10.78
C LEU A 362 -10.72 -30.73 9.32
N LEU A 363 -11.60 -30.99 8.37
CA LEU A 363 -11.24 -30.97 6.94
C LEU A 363 -10.88 -29.56 6.46
N ILE A 364 -11.61 -28.55 6.91
CA ILE A 364 -11.31 -27.16 6.56
C ILE A 364 -10.03 -26.68 7.21
N ALA A 365 -9.65 -27.17 8.40
CA ALA A 365 -8.35 -26.86 9.01
C ALA A 365 -7.15 -27.26 8.12
N CYS A 366 -7.31 -28.30 7.26
CA CYS A 366 -6.29 -28.67 6.28
C CYS A 366 -5.96 -27.53 5.30
N SER A 367 -6.88 -26.59 5.05
CA SER A 367 -6.59 -25.43 4.22
C SER A 367 -5.53 -24.50 4.84
N SER A 368 -5.48 -24.38 6.17
CA SER A 368 -4.41 -23.64 6.85
C SER A 368 -3.05 -24.35 6.74
N VAL A 369 -3.03 -25.68 6.70
CA VAL A 369 -1.83 -26.45 6.39
C VAL A 369 -1.37 -26.17 4.95
N LEU A 370 -2.30 -26.11 4.00
CA LEU A 370 -1.99 -25.72 2.61
C LEU A 370 -1.50 -24.27 2.53
N SER A 371 -2.04 -23.36 3.33
CA SER A 371 -1.55 -21.98 3.45
C SER A 371 -0.08 -21.95 3.87
N ILE A 372 0.28 -22.68 4.92
CA ILE A 372 1.67 -22.82 5.39
C ILE A 372 2.56 -23.43 4.31
N ALA A 373 2.12 -24.54 3.69
CA ALA A 373 2.89 -25.26 2.68
C ALA A 373 3.14 -24.35 1.45
N TYR A 374 2.09 -23.69 0.95
CA TYR A 374 2.22 -22.79 -0.19
C TYR A 374 3.14 -21.60 0.10
N TYR A 375 2.99 -20.95 1.29
CA TYR A 375 3.88 -19.88 1.71
C TYR A 375 5.32 -20.36 1.82
N HIS A 376 5.55 -21.56 2.38
CA HIS A 376 6.89 -22.12 2.51
C HIS A 376 7.58 -22.37 1.18
N LEU A 377 6.84 -22.93 0.21
CA LEU A 377 7.37 -23.31 -1.10
C LEU A 377 7.53 -22.11 -2.05
N PHE A 378 6.54 -21.22 -2.08
CA PHE A 378 6.45 -20.16 -3.09
C PHE A 378 6.53 -18.73 -2.52
N GLY A 379 6.01 -18.48 -1.30
CA GLY A 379 5.93 -17.14 -0.72
C GLY A 379 7.23 -16.69 -0.05
N ARG A 380 7.78 -17.51 0.81
CA ARG A 380 8.92 -17.20 1.68
C ARG A 380 10.16 -16.68 0.93
N ASN A 381 10.44 -17.20 -0.26
CA ASN A 381 11.59 -16.84 -1.09
C ASN A 381 11.24 -15.92 -2.26
N HIS A 382 9.98 -15.53 -2.41
CA HIS A 382 9.54 -14.67 -3.49
C HIS A 382 10.07 -13.24 -3.34
N ALA A 383 10.19 -12.50 -4.44
CA ALA A 383 10.67 -11.12 -4.44
C ALA A 383 9.79 -10.15 -3.64
N SER A 384 8.49 -10.48 -3.47
CA SER A 384 7.55 -9.71 -2.66
C SER A 384 7.68 -9.95 -1.15
N SER A 385 8.40 -11.01 -0.72
CA SER A 385 8.60 -11.32 0.71
C SER A 385 9.44 -10.25 1.39
N PHE A 386 8.93 -9.74 2.51
CA PHE A 386 9.62 -8.78 3.36
C PHE A 386 10.46 -9.53 4.40
N ASN A 387 11.68 -9.93 4.05
CA ASN A 387 12.62 -10.52 4.97
C ASN A 387 13.78 -9.54 5.28
N PRO A 388 13.83 -8.93 6.49
CA PRO A 388 14.86 -7.96 6.84
C PRO A 388 16.29 -8.54 6.74
N ARG A 389 16.48 -9.82 7.09
CA ARG A 389 17.77 -10.50 6.97
C ARG A 389 18.18 -10.69 5.50
N ARG A 390 17.22 -10.95 4.63
CA ARG A 390 17.47 -11.06 3.20
C ARG A 390 17.76 -9.71 2.57
N ARG A 391 17.10 -8.64 3.03
CA ARG A 391 17.42 -7.26 2.63
C ARG A 391 18.82 -6.86 3.07
N GLN A 392 19.21 -7.17 4.30
CA GLN A 392 20.58 -6.95 4.78
C GLN A 392 21.58 -7.82 4.01
N ALA A 393 21.27 -9.09 3.76
CA ALA A 393 22.08 -9.97 2.95
C ALA A 393 22.08 -9.56 1.47
N GLN A 394 20.96 -9.15 0.90
CA GLN A 394 20.91 -8.61 -0.46
C GLN A 394 21.54 -7.23 -0.56
N ALA A 395 21.42 -6.39 0.46
CA ALA A 395 22.16 -5.12 0.54
C ALA A 395 23.67 -5.36 0.75
N SER A 396 24.06 -6.36 1.54
CA SER A 396 25.48 -6.75 1.67
C SER A 396 25.99 -7.51 0.45
N VAL A 397 25.18 -8.37 -0.17
CA VAL A 397 25.50 -9.05 -1.45
C VAL A 397 25.39 -8.06 -2.61
N ALA A 398 24.46 -7.12 -2.63
CA ALA A 398 24.43 -6.05 -3.61
C ALA A 398 25.57 -5.04 -3.37
N ALA A 399 25.95 -4.77 -2.13
CA ALA A 399 27.16 -4.03 -1.81
C ALA A 399 28.43 -4.84 -2.17
N SER A 400 28.47 -6.14 -1.87
CA SER A 400 29.59 -7.04 -2.27
C SER A 400 29.55 -7.36 -3.77
N ALA A 401 28.37 -7.51 -4.40
CA ALA A 401 28.23 -7.69 -5.84
C ALA A 401 28.38 -6.38 -6.60
N ALA A 402 28.00 -5.24 -6.04
CA ALA A 402 28.41 -3.93 -6.56
C ALA A 402 29.93 -3.72 -6.47
N VAL A 403 30.58 -4.34 -5.48
CA VAL A 403 32.05 -4.40 -5.37
C VAL A 403 32.66 -5.52 -6.25
N ALA A 404 31.97 -6.65 -6.45
CA ALA A 404 32.50 -7.81 -7.18
C ALA A 404 32.03 -7.94 -8.63
N SER A 405 30.86 -7.40 -8.99
CA SER A 405 30.34 -7.29 -10.37
C SER A 405 30.53 -5.89 -10.98
N ALA A 406 31.48 -5.12 -10.44
CA ALA A 406 32.03 -4.00 -11.17
C ALA A 406 32.64 -4.58 -12.46
N ASP A 407 31.81 -4.71 -13.48
CA ASP A 407 32.33 -4.88 -14.83
C ASP A 407 33.19 -3.62 -15.05
N ARG A 408 34.50 -3.77 -14.87
CA ARG A 408 35.54 -2.70 -14.95
C ARG A 408 35.51 -1.98 -16.30
N ARG A 409 34.59 -2.34 -17.20
CA ARG A 409 34.44 -1.80 -18.55
C ARG A 409 33.39 -0.69 -18.66
N LEU A 410 32.46 -0.54 -17.70
CA LEU A 410 31.43 0.50 -17.78
C LEU A 410 31.94 1.84 -17.23
N PRO A 411 31.67 2.97 -17.91
CA PRO A 411 32.04 4.31 -17.45
C PRO A 411 31.50 4.62 -16.06
N LEU A 412 32.29 5.32 -15.22
CA LEU A 412 31.85 5.82 -13.93
C LEU A 412 31.30 7.23 -14.07
N VAL A 413 30.01 7.42 -13.80
CA VAL A 413 29.39 8.74 -13.78
C VAL A 413 29.15 9.18 -12.33
N ILE A 414 29.77 10.30 -11.94
CA ILE A 414 29.58 10.91 -10.63
C ILE A 414 28.53 11.99 -10.77
N THR A 415 27.39 11.82 -10.11
CA THR A 415 26.33 12.84 -10.13
C THR A 415 26.36 13.66 -8.85
N ILE A 416 26.31 14.98 -8.96
CA ILE A 416 26.30 15.91 -7.82
C ILE A 416 24.99 16.68 -7.80
N SER A 417 24.10 16.29 -6.88
CA SER A 417 22.96 17.10 -6.47
C SER A 417 23.37 18.00 -5.31
N ARG A 418 22.81 19.21 -5.23
CA ARG A 418 23.32 20.21 -4.25
C ARG A 418 22.24 21.22 -3.87
N GLU A 419 22.31 21.70 -2.65
CA GLU A 419 21.63 22.92 -2.22
C GLU A 419 22.22 24.16 -2.88
N TYR A 420 21.42 25.20 -3.07
CA TYR A 420 21.92 26.48 -3.65
C TYR A 420 22.85 27.19 -2.66
N GLY A 421 24.03 27.56 -3.11
CA GLY A 421 25.09 28.19 -2.29
C GLY A 421 25.92 27.20 -1.46
N SER A 422 25.78 25.87 -1.62
CA SER A 422 26.62 24.88 -0.93
C SER A 422 27.98 24.61 -1.59
N GLY A 423 28.42 25.37 -2.57
CA GLY A 423 29.69 25.15 -3.27
C GLY A 423 29.72 23.96 -4.23
N GLY A 424 28.60 23.24 -4.37
CA GLY A 424 28.57 21.95 -5.09
C GLY A 424 29.01 21.99 -6.55
N ARG A 425 28.93 23.16 -7.22
CA ARG A 425 29.49 23.36 -8.57
C ARG A 425 31.02 23.41 -8.55
N HIS A 426 31.57 24.24 -7.67
CA HIS A 426 33.02 24.38 -7.53
C HIS A 426 33.67 23.07 -7.07
N ILE A 427 33.03 22.36 -6.14
CA ILE A 427 33.45 21.01 -5.71
C ILE A 427 33.45 20.05 -6.90
N GLY A 428 32.43 20.09 -7.79
CA GLY A 428 32.41 19.32 -9.01
C GLY A 428 33.54 19.62 -9.98
N GLU A 429 33.92 20.91 -10.13
CA GLU A 429 35.06 21.35 -10.94
C GLU A 429 36.40 20.85 -10.38
N LEU A 430 36.59 20.94 -9.06
CA LEU A 430 37.78 20.43 -8.37
C LEU A 430 37.87 18.89 -8.51
N LEU A 431 36.75 18.19 -8.33
CA LEU A 431 36.69 16.73 -8.44
C LEU A 431 37.05 16.27 -9.86
N ALA A 432 36.41 16.85 -10.88
CA ALA A 432 36.68 16.52 -12.27
C ALA A 432 38.15 16.71 -12.66
N ARG A 433 38.75 17.81 -12.20
CA ARG A 433 40.18 18.11 -12.38
C ARG A 433 41.08 17.09 -11.68
N LYS A 434 40.78 16.74 -10.40
CA LYS A 434 41.56 15.75 -9.63
C LYS A 434 41.50 14.35 -10.20
N LEU A 435 40.39 13.99 -10.82
CA LEU A 435 40.18 12.67 -11.42
C LEU A 435 40.53 12.59 -12.91
N GLY A 436 40.80 13.73 -13.56
CA GLY A 436 41.10 13.78 -14.99
C GLY A 436 39.92 13.38 -15.90
N ILE A 437 38.66 13.62 -15.48
CA ILE A 437 37.45 13.27 -16.21
C ILE A 437 36.63 14.50 -16.57
N GLY A 438 35.71 14.36 -17.54
CA GLY A 438 34.88 15.46 -18.02
C GLY A 438 33.91 15.99 -16.96
N LEU A 439 33.66 17.30 -16.98
CA LEU A 439 32.62 17.96 -16.18
C LEU A 439 31.51 18.48 -17.07
N TYR A 440 30.26 18.15 -16.70
CA TYR A 440 29.07 18.63 -17.38
C TYR A 440 28.12 19.34 -16.39
N ASP A 441 27.92 20.65 -16.61
CA ASP A 441 27.00 21.53 -15.87
C ASP A 441 26.29 22.47 -16.85
N LYS A 442 26.86 23.66 -17.14
CA LYS A 442 26.27 24.63 -18.07
C LYS A 442 26.26 24.12 -19.52
N SER A 443 27.24 23.33 -19.92
CA SER A 443 27.33 22.74 -21.26
C SER A 443 26.13 21.81 -21.61
N LEU A 444 25.50 21.24 -20.60
CA LEU A 444 24.26 20.44 -20.80
C LEU A 444 23.14 21.28 -21.41
N ILE A 445 23.02 22.55 -21.07
CA ILE A 445 22.01 23.46 -21.62
C ILE A 445 22.18 23.62 -23.14
N GLU A 446 23.40 23.83 -23.59
CA GLU A 446 23.71 24.01 -25.02
C GLU A 446 23.53 22.73 -25.81
N LEU A 447 23.92 21.58 -25.23
CA LEU A 447 23.70 20.26 -25.83
C LEU A 447 22.23 19.92 -25.93
N THR A 448 21.45 20.22 -24.86
CA THR A 448 20.01 20.01 -24.85
C THR A 448 19.30 20.89 -25.90
N ALA A 449 19.72 22.17 -26.03
CA ALA A 449 19.18 23.07 -27.04
C ALA A 449 19.41 22.55 -28.46
N ARG A 450 20.61 22.09 -28.77
CA ARG A 450 20.96 21.50 -30.07
C ARG A 450 20.13 20.25 -30.36
N GLN A 451 19.94 19.38 -29.40
CA GLN A 451 19.22 18.11 -29.58
C GLN A 451 17.70 18.30 -29.66
N SER A 452 17.16 19.30 -28.97
CA SER A 452 15.72 19.62 -29.01
C SER A 452 15.32 20.46 -30.22
N GLY A 453 16.28 21.04 -30.97
CA GLY A 453 16.02 22.01 -32.02
C GLY A 453 15.52 23.37 -31.54
N LEU A 454 15.60 23.64 -30.22
CA LEU A 454 15.19 24.88 -29.59
C LEU A 454 16.32 25.90 -29.54
N ASN A 455 15.98 27.20 -29.52
CA ASN A 455 16.98 28.26 -29.32
C ASN A 455 17.62 28.11 -27.94
N SER A 456 18.95 28.18 -27.85
CA SER A 456 19.73 28.07 -26.62
C SER A 456 19.36 29.15 -25.57
N GLU A 457 18.91 30.32 -26.00
CA GLU A 457 18.41 31.38 -25.11
C GLU A 457 17.09 30.97 -24.45
N LEU A 458 16.18 30.35 -25.19
CA LEU A 458 14.91 29.85 -24.70
C LEU A 458 15.09 28.71 -23.67
N VAL A 459 16.05 27.82 -23.92
CA VAL A 459 16.42 26.75 -22.97
C VAL A 459 17.05 27.34 -21.70
N LYS A 460 17.93 28.35 -21.82
CA LYS A 460 18.51 29.07 -20.68
C LYS A 460 17.43 29.76 -19.85
N GLU A 461 16.50 30.43 -20.52
CA GLU A 461 15.42 31.19 -19.90
C GLU A 461 14.49 30.28 -19.10
N GLN A 462 14.08 29.13 -19.65
CA GLN A 462 13.24 28.15 -18.97
C GLN A 462 13.93 27.39 -17.84
N GLU A 463 15.27 27.35 -17.82
CA GLU A 463 16.04 26.69 -16.76
C GLU A 463 16.51 27.61 -15.63
N GLN A 464 16.67 28.91 -15.90
CA GLN A 464 17.24 29.86 -14.95
C GLN A 464 16.23 30.85 -14.37
N VAL A 465 15.06 31.02 -14.97
CA VAL A 465 14.14 32.11 -14.61
C VAL A 465 12.91 31.64 -13.89
N VAL A 466 12.62 32.39 -12.89
CA VAL A 466 11.56 32.23 -11.90
C VAL A 466 10.26 32.88 -12.33
N GLU A 467 10.34 33.97 -13.08
CA GLU A 467 9.21 34.69 -13.67
C GLU A 467 9.13 34.32 -15.17
N GLY A 468 8.10 33.54 -15.54
CA GLY A 468 7.87 33.10 -16.93
C GLY A 468 8.14 31.63 -17.22
N ARG A 469 8.44 30.79 -16.20
CA ARG A 469 8.56 29.36 -16.41
C ARG A 469 7.22 28.75 -16.82
N LEU A 470 7.24 27.98 -17.90
CA LEU A 470 6.05 27.27 -18.35
C LEU A 470 5.62 26.22 -17.31
N PRO A 471 4.33 25.98 -17.11
CA PRO A 471 3.83 24.91 -16.27
C PRO A 471 4.43 23.55 -16.65
N TYR A 472 4.63 22.65 -15.70
CA TYR A 472 5.22 21.32 -15.93
C TYR A 472 4.43 20.43 -16.90
N ASP A 473 3.15 20.64 -17.01
CA ASP A 473 2.25 19.97 -17.96
C ASP A 473 2.30 20.56 -19.39
N ASN A 474 3.11 21.60 -19.60
CA ASN A 474 3.31 22.17 -20.92
C ASN A 474 4.12 21.20 -21.81
N PRO A 475 3.64 20.92 -23.06
CA PRO A 475 4.34 20.03 -23.99
C PRO A 475 5.80 20.41 -24.26
N LEU A 476 6.13 21.72 -24.25
CA LEU A 476 7.49 22.21 -24.46
C LEU A 476 8.41 21.84 -23.29
N GLN A 477 7.95 21.96 -22.04
CA GLN A 477 8.70 21.53 -20.86
C GLN A 477 8.99 20.02 -20.89
N THR A 478 7.99 19.22 -21.27
CA THR A 478 8.14 17.76 -21.42
C THR A 478 9.15 17.41 -22.52
N ALA A 479 9.10 18.12 -23.66
CA ALA A 479 10.06 17.90 -24.75
C ALA A 479 11.48 18.27 -24.35
N MET A 480 11.67 19.38 -23.63
CA MET A 480 12.96 19.79 -23.09
C MET A 480 13.53 18.77 -22.12
N PHE A 481 12.72 18.25 -21.20
CA PHE A 481 13.18 17.23 -20.25
C PHE A 481 13.60 15.92 -20.96
N LYS A 482 12.83 15.48 -21.96
CA LYS A 482 13.21 14.30 -22.78
C LYS A 482 14.49 14.49 -23.56
N ALA A 483 14.71 15.69 -24.13
CA ALA A 483 15.97 16.01 -24.81
C ALA A 483 17.15 16.00 -23.82
N GLN A 484 16.95 16.56 -22.63
CA GLN A 484 17.95 16.56 -21.56
C GLN A 484 18.28 15.13 -21.09
N GLU A 485 17.26 14.27 -20.93
CA GLU A 485 17.46 12.85 -20.61
C GLU A 485 18.32 12.15 -21.66
N ALA A 486 18.03 12.35 -22.94
CA ALA A 486 18.79 11.75 -24.03
C ALA A 486 20.26 12.22 -24.01
N VAL A 487 20.51 13.53 -23.85
CA VAL A 487 21.88 14.09 -23.75
C VAL A 487 22.65 13.50 -22.57
N ILE A 488 22.03 13.39 -21.40
CA ILE A 488 22.68 12.84 -20.19
C ILE A 488 23.06 11.36 -20.41
N ARG A 489 22.17 10.56 -21.03
CA ARG A 489 22.46 9.16 -21.35
C ARG A 489 23.60 9.03 -22.38
N ASP A 490 23.62 9.88 -23.40
CA ASP A 490 24.69 9.88 -24.41
C ASP A 490 26.05 10.25 -23.81
N ILE A 491 26.11 11.25 -22.94
CA ILE A 491 27.32 11.61 -22.21
C ILE A 491 27.82 10.45 -21.33
N ALA A 492 26.91 9.80 -20.62
CA ALA A 492 27.24 8.67 -19.76
C ALA A 492 27.84 7.48 -20.53
N ARG A 493 27.45 7.29 -21.79
CA ARG A 493 28.01 6.23 -22.67
C ARG A 493 29.38 6.57 -23.23
N GLN A 494 29.72 7.86 -23.35
CA GLN A 494 30.99 8.29 -23.96
C GLN A 494 32.21 8.11 -23.04
N GLY A 495 32.01 8.09 -21.71
CA GLY A 495 33.11 7.88 -20.76
C GLY A 495 32.80 8.34 -19.34
N SER A 496 33.76 8.10 -18.45
CA SER A 496 33.63 8.56 -17.06
C SER A 496 33.58 10.08 -16.96
N CYS A 497 32.64 10.61 -16.16
CA CYS A 497 32.43 12.06 -16.06
C CYS A 497 31.78 12.46 -14.74
N VAL A 498 31.80 13.77 -14.44
CA VAL A 498 31.03 14.41 -13.37
C VAL A 498 29.88 15.19 -13.99
N ILE A 499 28.65 14.93 -13.52
CA ILE A 499 27.44 15.66 -13.95
C ILE A 499 26.85 16.38 -12.74
N VAL A 500 26.67 17.71 -12.87
CA VAL A 500 26.18 18.54 -11.76
C VAL A 500 24.72 18.89 -11.98
N GLY A 501 23.83 18.30 -11.16
CA GLY A 501 22.39 18.55 -11.16
C GLY A 501 21.63 17.82 -12.24
N ARG A 502 20.50 18.44 -12.71
CA ARG A 502 19.69 17.99 -13.85
C ARG A 502 19.01 16.64 -13.67
N LEU A 503 18.78 16.23 -12.43
CA LEU A 503 18.22 14.91 -12.11
C LEU A 503 19.04 13.73 -12.67
N ALA A 504 20.33 13.94 -12.96
CA ALA A 504 21.19 12.92 -13.55
C ALA A 504 21.24 11.63 -12.72
N ASN A 505 21.18 11.74 -11.39
CA ASN A 505 21.09 10.61 -10.46
C ASN A 505 19.81 9.77 -10.60
N PHE A 506 18.75 10.32 -11.18
CA PHE A 506 17.52 9.60 -11.49
C PHE A 506 17.46 9.13 -12.93
N ILE A 507 17.90 9.95 -13.87
CA ILE A 507 17.95 9.65 -15.31
C ILE A 507 18.84 8.43 -15.57
N LEU A 508 19.97 8.34 -14.88
CA LEU A 508 20.96 7.27 -15.07
C LEU A 508 20.72 6.02 -14.18
N ARG A 509 19.53 5.86 -13.63
CA ARG A 509 19.16 4.62 -12.94
C ARG A 509 18.99 3.50 -13.96
N GLY A 510 19.88 2.51 -13.92
CA GLY A 510 19.88 1.34 -14.84
C GLY A 510 21.29 0.81 -15.08
N ASP A 511 21.42 -0.16 -15.98
CA ASP A 511 22.66 -0.92 -16.20
C ASP A 511 23.63 -0.31 -17.26
N GLU A 512 23.37 0.92 -17.71
CA GLU A 512 24.15 1.55 -18.80
C GLU A 512 25.50 2.16 -18.35
N CYS A 513 25.63 2.51 -17.06
CA CYS A 513 26.83 3.06 -16.47
C CYS A 513 26.89 2.83 -14.96
N ARG A 514 28.10 2.91 -14.38
CA ARG A 514 28.26 2.91 -12.91
C ARG A 514 28.02 4.32 -12.39
N CYS A 515 26.95 4.51 -11.59
CA CYS A 515 26.61 5.81 -11.02
C CYS A 515 27.04 5.92 -9.56
N TYR A 516 27.73 7.04 -9.21
CA TYR A 516 28.00 7.42 -7.84
C TYR A 516 27.30 8.74 -7.53
N ASN A 517 26.18 8.66 -6.79
CA ASN A 517 25.30 9.78 -6.55
C ASN A 517 25.65 10.49 -5.25
N ILE A 518 25.92 11.80 -5.32
CA ILE A 518 26.35 12.63 -4.20
C ILE A 518 25.34 13.75 -3.98
N PHE A 519 25.08 14.10 -2.72
CA PHE A 519 24.34 15.29 -2.33
C PHE A 519 25.22 16.19 -1.46
N ILE A 520 25.39 17.45 -1.88
CA ILE A 520 26.16 18.46 -1.14
C ILE A 520 25.19 19.46 -0.52
N TYR A 521 25.28 19.60 0.80
CA TYR A 521 24.49 20.55 1.57
C TYR A 521 25.39 21.41 2.46
N ALA A 522 24.85 22.50 3.00
CA ALA A 522 25.57 23.34 3.96
C ALA A 522 24.57 24.09 4.86
N ASN A 523 25.05 24.55 6.01
CA ASN A 523 24.23 25.38 6.88
C ASN A 523 23.89 26.73 6.22
N ARG A 524 22.80 27.36 6.69
CA ARG A 524 22.27 28.61 6.09
C ARG A 524 23.29 29.75 6.03
N ALA A 525 24.06 29.92 7.09
CA ALA A 525 25.02 31.05 7.18
C ALA A 525 26.16 30.92 6.15
N TYR A 526 26.70 29.71 5.98
CA TYR A 526 27.70 29.41 4.96
C TYR A 526 27.16 29.66 3.55
N ARG A 527 25.97 29.17 3.27
CA ARG A 527 25.30 29.29 1.96
C ARG A 527 25.05 30.75 1.59
N LEU A 528 24.54 31.57 2.53
CA LEU A 528 24.34 33.01 2.31
C LEU A 528 25.67 33.73 2.00
N LYS A 529 26.69 33.49 2.80
CA LYS A 529 28.03 34.08 2.57
C LYS A 529 28.57 33.70 1.18
N HIS A 530 28.39 32.45 0.79
CA HIS A 530 28.84 31.95 -0.51
C HIS A 530 28.09 32.59 -1.68
N ILE A 531 26.77 32.74 -1.56
CA ILE A 531 25.91 33.36 -2.58
C ILE A 531 26.28 34.87 -2.74
N VAL A 532 26.45 35.59 -1.64
CA VAL A 532 26.85 36.99 -1.67
C VAL A 532 28.21 37.15 -2.34
N ALA A 533 29.18 36.29 -1.99
CA ALA A 533 30.52 36.32 -2.57
C ALA A 533 30.57 35.97 -4.07
N GLU A 534 29.78 34.97 -4.49
CA GLU A 534 29.80 34.48 -5.87
C GLU A 534 28.97 35.36 -6.83
N TYR A 535 27.84 35.91 -6.35
CA TYR A 535 26.90 36.64 -7.23
C TYR A 535 26.84 38.15 -6.96
N GLY A 536 27.48 38.66 -5.92
CA GLY A 536 27.54 40.09 -5.61
C GLY A 536 26.21 40.73 -5.22
N VAL A 537 25.26 39.93 -4.69
CA VAL A 537 23.91 40.38 -4.33
C VAL A 537 23.81 40.70 -2.83
N ALA A 538 22.84 41.55 -2.45
CA ALA A 538 22.58 41.85 -1.04
C ALA A 538 22.12 40.59 -0.27
N GLU A 539 22.41 40.54 1.05
CA GLU A 539 22.12 39.35 1.87
C GLU A 539 20.65 38.99 1.91
N GLU A 540 19.76 40.00 1.94
CA GLU A 540 18.29 39.77 1.90
C GLU A 540 17.85 39.14 0.57
N GLU A 541 18.38 39.59 -0.54
CA GLU A 541 18.15 39.03 -1.88
C GLU A 541 18.73 37.62 -1.98
N ALA A 542 19.93 37.39 -1.43
CA ALA A 542 20.58 36.09 -1.36
C ALA A 542 19.71 35.07 -0.60
N ALA A 543 19.11 35.48 0.52
CA ALA A 543 18.24 34.64 1.32
C ALA A 543 16.94 34.23 0.56
N ALA A 544 16.29 35.19 -0.09
CA ALA A 544 15.12 34.97 -0.89
C ALA A 544 15.41 34.04 -2.10
N ARG A 545 16.53 34.29 -2.79
CA ARG A 545 16.99 33.50 -3.94
C ARG A 545 17.35 32.07 -3.54
N MET A 546 17.99 31.87 -2.38
CA MET A 546 18.32 30.55 -1.85
C MET A 546 17.05 29.69 -1.62
N GLN A 547 16.08 30.23 -0.88
CA GLN A 547 14.84 29.50 -0.58
C GLN A 547 14.04 29.16 -1.84
N ARG A 548 13.98 30.11 -2.78
CA ARG A 548 13.26 29.95 -4.04
C ARG A 548 13.89 28.86 -4.90
N THR A 549 15.21 28.89 -5.10
CA THR A 549 15.92 27.93 -5.94
C THR A 549 15.85 26.51 -5.38
N ASP A 550 15.96 26.33 -4.07
CA ASP A 550 15.85 25.01 -3.46
C ASP A 550 14.43 24.45 -3.55
N ARG A 551 13.40 25.29 -3.38
CA ARG A 551 12.01 24.91 -3.60
C ARG A 551 11.77 24.44 -5.03
N GLU A 552 12.26 25.18 -6.02
CA GLU A 552 12.13 24.84 -7.44
C GLU A 552 12.81 23.50 -7.77
N ARG A 553 14.01 23.26 -7.23
CA ARG A 553 14.72 21.98 -7.39
C ARG A 553 13.94 20.83 -6.78
N SER A 554 13.35 21.05 -5.60
CA SER A 554 12.53 20.06 -4.93
C SER A 554 11.26 19.74 -5.72
N GLU A 555 10.55 20.77 -6.20
CA GLU A 555 9.34 20.61 -7.02
C GLU A 555 9.65 19.93 -8.35
N HIS A 556 10.74 20.32 -9.01
CA HIS A 556 11.19 19.72 -10.26
C HIS A 556 11.56 18.24 -10.08
N CYS A 557 12.27 17.90 -9.01
CA CYS A 557 12.61 16.53 -8.69
C CYS A 557 11.36 15.69 -8.45
N LEU A 558 10.44 16.20 -7.63
CA LEU A 558 9.20 15.50 -7.30
C LEU A 558 8.33 15.27 -8.54
N HIS A 559 8.22 16.30 -9.42
CA HIS A 559 7.39 16.21 -10.62
C HIS A 559 7.86 15.14 -11.60
N TYR A 560 9.16 15.15 -11.96
CA TYR A 560 9.69 14.25 -12.99
C TYR A 560 10.07 12.87 -12.48
N THR A 561 10.32 12.71 -11.18
CA THR A 561 10.86 11.46 -10.64
C THR A 561 9.96 10.80 -9.59
N GLY A 562 9.02 11.53 -9.01
CA GLY A 562 8.23 11.07 -7.87
C GLY A 562 9.01 10.92 -6.56
N TYR A 563 10.31 11.30 -6.53
CA TYR A 563 11.18 11.18 -5.36
C TYR A 563 11.40 12.52 -4.68
N GLU A 564 11.60 12.49 -3.36
CA GLU A 564 11.93 13.67 -2.57
C GLU A 564 13.40 14.06 -2.80
N TRP A 565 13.61 15.34 -3.14
CA TRP A 565 14.93 15.91 -3.33
C TRP A 565 15.68 16.03 -2.00
N GLY A 566 16.95 15.57 -1.96
CA GLY A 566 17.75 15.56 -0.73
C GLY A 566 17.46 14.38 0.20
N ALA A 567 16.53 13.47 -0.12
CA ALA A 567 16.31 12.27 0.68
C ALA A 567 17.54 11.35 0.62
N TYR A 568 18.06 10.98 1.78
CA TYR A 568 19.30 10.19 1.93
C TYR A 568 19.29 8.86 1.15
N SER A 569 18.13 8.26 0.96
CA SER A 569 17.96 7.01 0.22
C SER A 569 18.27 7.10 -1.29
N ASN A 570 18.37 8.32 -1.82
CA ASN A 570 18.63 8.59 -3.24
C ASN A 570 20.11 8.83 -3.56
N TYR A 571 20.98 8.90 -2.53
CA TYR A 571 22.39 9.26 -2.68
C TYR A 571 23.29 8.25 -1.98
N HIS A 572 24.47 8.01 -2.57
CA HIS A 572 25.50 7.15 -2.00
C HIS A 572 26.32 7.87 -0.93
N LEU A 573 26.42 9.22 -1.06
CA LEU A 573 27.17 10.06 -0.15
C LEU A 573 26.46 11.41 0.02
N MET A 574 26.32 11.88 1.27
CA MET A 574 25.82 13.21 1.59
C MET A 574 26.85 13.93 2.44
N ILE A 575 27.25 15.15 2.03
CA ILE A 575 28.37 15.87 2.67
C ILE A 575 27.95 17.30 3.01
N ASP A 576 28.29 17.72 4.24
CA ASP A 576 28.22 19.12 4.67
C ASP A 576 29.49 19.83 4.25
N SER A 577 29.42 20.63 3.18
CA SER A 577 30.56 21.41 2.69
C SER A 577 30.95 22.56 3.62
N ALA A 578 30.04 23.01 4.48
CA ALA A 578 30.38 24.05 5.47
C ALA A 578 31.34 23.55 6.54
N ALA A 579 31.32 22.25 6.84
CA ALA A 579 32.18 21.62 7.83
C ALA A 579 33.61 21.39 7.33
N LEU A 580 33.78 21.11 6.03
CA LEU A 580 35.07 20.70 5.45
C LEU A 580 35.69 21.76 4.53
N GLY A 581 34.87 22.63 3.94
CA GLY A 581 35.27 23.47 2.83
C GLY A 581 35.32 22.73 1.49
N ASP A 582 35.39 23.47 0.38
CA ASP A 582 35.25 22.92 -0.97
C ASP A 582 36.41 21.97 -1.36
N GLU A 583 37.64 22.32 -1.03
CA GLU A 583 38.83 21.52 -1.36
C GLU A 583 38.85 20.16 -0.66
N GLU A 584 38.60 20.14 0.66
CA GLU A 584 38.62 18.91 1.46
C GLU A 584 37.41 18.06 1.13
N THR A 585 36.23 18.66 0.82
CA THR A 585 35.05 17.96 0.32
C THR A 585 35.36 17.26 -0.99
N ALA A 586 36.02 17.94 -1.96
CA ALA A 586 36.43 17.33 -3.21
C ALA A 586 37.43 16.19 -3.01
N GLU A 587 38.37 16.34 -2.06
CA GLU A 587 39.35 15.30 -1.73
C GLU A 587 38.70 14.08 -1.13
N LEU A 588 37.75 14.24 -0.21
CA LEU A 588 37.00 13.15 0.41
C LEU A 588 36.22 12.35 -0.65
N ILE A 589 35.54 13.05 -1.57
CA ILE A 589 34.84 12.44 -2.70
C ILE A 589 35.84 11.69 -3.59
N CYS A 590 36.98 12.31 -3.92
CA CYS A 590 38.02 11.71 -4.75
C CYS A 590 38.51 10.38 -4.17
N ARG A 591 38.79 10.34 -2.85
CA ARG A 591 39.18 9.10 -2.15
C ARG A 591 38.11 8.03 -2.19
N SER A 592 36.83 8.40 -2.09
CA SER A 592 35.70 7.44 -2.12
C SER A 592 35.49 6.81 -3.49
N VAL A 593 35.75 7.55 -4.60
CA VAL A 593 35.48 7.07 -5.98
C VAL A 593 36.73 6.57 -6.70
N LYS A 594 37.93 6.90 -6.25
CA LYS A 594 39.19 6.48 -6.88
C LYS A 594 39.34 4.95 -7.04
N PRO A 595 38.93 4.11 -6.06
CA PRO A 595 38.94 2.67 -6.24
C PRO A 595 37.96 2.16 -7.29
N MET A 596 36.98 2.98 -7.70
CA MET A 596 36.00 2.64 -8.72
C MET A 596 36.45 3.00 -10.14
N LEU A 597 37.47 3.83 -10.30
CA LEU A 597 38.06 4.22 -11.59
C LEU A 597 39.20 3.30 -12.01
N SER A 598 39.85 2.61 -11.06
CA SER A 598 40.85 1.57 -11.27
C SER A 598 40.20 0.22 -11.62
#